data_3e569b833640a5d7cded2f842f1b7313
#
_entry.id   3e569b833640a5d7cded2f842f1b7313
#
_cell.length_a   1.000
_cell.length_b   1.000
_cell.length_c   1.000
_cell.angle_alpha   90.00
_cell.angle_beta   90.00
_cell.angle_gamma   90.00
#
_symmetry.space_group_name_H-M   'P 1'
#
loop_
_entity.id
_entity.type
_entity.pdbx_description
1 polymer ?
#
loop_
_entity_poly.entity_id
_entity_poly.type
_entity_poly.pdbx_seq_one_letter_code
_entity_poly.pdbx_strand_id
1 'polypeptide(L)'
;MAKTMIGVIGGSGLYEIDGLENATWQTVETPWGPPSDAILTGMLAGVPMAFLPRHGRGHVHTPSSVPYRANIDALKRLGVTDVISVSACGSFREDMAPGDFVILDQYIDRTFAREKSFFGPGCVGHVSVAHPTCPRLSGACESAARDAGITVHMGGTYLAMEGPQFSTVAESKLYREAFGCDVIGMTGMPEAKLAREAELCYASIAMITDYDSWHPHHGEVDISDIIATLSGNADKGRNMVRRLPALLGAERAPCPHGCDRALEFAILTAPDQRDPALVARLDAVAGRVLG
;
A
#
# COMPACT_ATOMS: atom_id res chain seq x y z
N MET A 1 -16.41 -15.65 -13.72
CA MET A 1 -15.13 -15.26 -13.10
C MET A 1 -15.32 -13.91 -12.42
N ALA A 2 -14.61 -13.63 -11.32
CA ALA A 2 -14.64 -12.30 -10.71
C ALA A 2 -14.02 -11.28 -11.66
N LYS A 3 -14.39 -10.00 -11.53
CA LYS A 3 -13.77 -8.93 -12.32
C LYS A 3 -12.56 -8.39 -11.57
N THR A 4 -11.52 -8.04 -12.30
CA THR A 4 -10.39 -7.29 -11.75
C THR A 4 -10.81 -5.84 -11.51
N MET A 5 -10.50 -5.31 -10.34
CA MET A 5 -10.51 -3.87 -10.08
C MET A 5 -9.21 -3.49 -9.37
N ILE A 6 -8.49 -2.54 -9.92
CA ILE A 6 -7.17 -2.14 -9.43
C ILE A 6 -7.32 -0.90 -8.55
N GLY A 7 -6.92 -1.02 -7.29
CA GLY A 7 -6.79 0.10 -6.36
C GLY A 7 -5.35 0.63 -6.36
N VAL A 8 -5.18 1.93 -6.42
CA VAL A 8 -3.89 2.60 -6.28
C VAL A 8 -3.94 3.52 -5.07
N ILE A 9 -3.09 3.28 -4.09
CA ILE A 9 -2.92 4.14 -2.92
C ILE A 9 -1.61 4.90 -3.10
N GLY A 10 -1.67 6.23 -3.11
CA GLY A 10 -0.46 7.02 -3.29
C GLY A 10 -0.60 8.48 -2.90
N GLY A 11 0.46 9.23 -3.14
CA GLY A 11 0.51 10.67 -2.94
C GLY A 11 -0.07 11.47 -4.11
N SER A 12 0.01 12.79 -3.99
CA SER A 12 -0.40 13.73 -5.04
C SER A 12 0.32 13.42 -6.36
N GLY A 13 -0.43 13.49 -7.44
CA GLY A 13 0.09 13.30 -8.80
C GLY A 13 -0.06 11.89 -9.37
N LEU A 14 -0.38 10.87 -8.59
CA LEU A 14 -0.61 9.51 -9.12
C LEU A 14 -2.01 9.29 -9.71
N TYR A 15 -2.97 10.13 -9.37
CA TYR A 15 -4.34 10.04 -9.87
C TYR A 15 -4.61 10.91 -11.10
N GLU A 16 -3.64 11.71 -11.56
CA GLU A 16 -3.69 12.44 -12.82
C GLU A 16 -3.18 11.56 -13.97
N ILE A 17 -3.93 10.51 -14.29
CA ILE A 17 -3.55 9.52 -15.30
C ILE A 17 -4.26 9.81 -16.61
N ASP A 18 -3.48 10.02 -17.67
CA ASP A 18 -4.01 10.13 -19.03
C ASP A 18 -4.72 8.85 -19.47
N GLY A 19 -5.87 9.01 -20.11
CA GLY A 19 -6.67 7.91 -20.62
C GLY A 19 -7.60 7.26 -19.59
N LEU A 20 -7.73 7.84 -18.38
CA LEU A 20 -8.75 7.42 -17.44
C LEU A 20 -10.12 7.92 -17.91
N GLU A 21 -10.97 6.99 -18.31
CA GLU A 21 -12.33 7.26 -18.80
C GLU A 21 -13.34 7.22 -17.67
N ASN A 22 -14.43 8.02 -17.79
CA ASN A 22 -15.52 8.07 -16.82
C ASN A 22 -15.06 8.39 -15.39
N ALA A 23 -14.04 9.22 -15.26
CA ALA A 23 -13.44 9.60 -13.99
C ALA A 23 -14.45 10.30 -13.08
N THR A 24 -14.66 9.78 -11.87
CA THR A 24 -15.61 10.32 -10.89
C THR A 24 -15.07 10.17 -9.47
N TRP A 25 -15.12 11.26 -8.70
CA TRP A 25 -14.82 11.22 -7.28
C TRP A 25 -16.01 10.68 -6.50
N GLN A 26 -15.78 9.65 -5.69
CA GLN A 26 -16.79 8.99 -4.87
C GLN A 26 -16.44 9.08 -3.40
N THR A 27 -17.41 9.51 -2.59
CA THR A 27 -17.32 9.41 -1.14
C THR A 27 -17.82 8.03 -0.72
N VAL A 28 -17.03 7.29 0.04
CA VAL A 28 -17.35 5.95 0.53
C VAL A 28 -17.47 5.99 2.04
N GLU A 29 -18.65 5.66 2.55
CA GLU A 29 -18.88 5.53 3.99
C GLU A 29 -18.34 4.17 4.48
N THR A 30 -17.63 4.17 5.60
CA THR A 30 -17.13 2.95 6.23
C THR A 30 -17.43 2.89 7.73
N PRO A 31 -17.55 1.69 8.32
CA PRO A 31 -17.74 1.54 9.77
C PRO A 31 -16.54 2.02 10.61
N TRP A 32 -15.43 2.36 9.93
CA TRP A 32 -14.16 2.80 10.54
C TRP A 32 -13.98 4.32 10.48
N GLY A 33 -15.01 5.03 10.05
CA GLY A 33 -14.98 6.46 9.75
C GLY A 33 -14.73 6.76 8.26
N PRO A 34 -14.59 8.03 7.88
CA PRO A 34 -14.28 8.42 6.51
C PRO A 34 -12.87 7.99 6.11
N PRO A 35 -12.65 7.58 4.85
CA PRO A 35 -11.30 7.43 4.30
C PRO A 35 -10.57 8.77 4.24
N SER A 36 -9.28 8.74 3.93
CA SER A 36 -8.43 9.95 3.88
C SER A 36 -8.89 11.00 2.86
N ASP A 37 -9.63 10.59 1.86
CA ASP A 37 -10.27 11.48 0.87
C ASP A 37 -11.37 10.70 0.12
N ALA A 38 -12.13 11.40 -0.73
CA ALA A 38 -12.90 10.76 -1.78
C ALA A 38 -11.97 9.94 -2.70
N ILE A 39 -12.50 8.88 -3.27
CA ILE A 39 -11.76 7.97 -4.14
C ILE A 39 -12.11 8.29 -5.59
N LEU A 40 -11.10 8.54 -6.43
CA LEU A 40 -11.30 8.71 -7.86
C LEU A 40 -11.45 7.34 -8.51
N THR A 41 -12.59 7.08 -9.11
CA THR A 41 -12.84 5.85 -9.88
C THR A 41 -12.95 6.16 -11.35
N GLY A 42 -12.62 5.19 -12.20
CA GLY A 42 -12.73 5.30 -13.66
C GLY A 42 -12.36 3.99 -14.34
N MET A 43 -12.28 4.05 -15.66
CA MET A 43 -11.86 2.91 -16.50
C MET A 43 -10.54 3.23 -17.16
N LEU A 44 -9.59 2.31 -17.13
CA LEU A 44 -8.32 2.45 -17.84
C LEU A 44 -8.09 1.19 -18.67
N ALA A 45 -8.03 1.34 -20.00
CA ALA A 45 -7.89 0.22 -20.94
C ALA A 45 -8.89 -0.94 -20.65
N GLY A 46 -10.14 -0.60 -20.33
CA GLY A 46 -11.20 -1.58 -20.08
C GLY A 46 -11.18 -2.23 -18.69
N VAL A 47 -10.29 -1.82 -17.79
CA VAL A 47 -10.20 -2.32 -16.40
C VAL A 47 -10.63 -1.22 -15.43
N PRO A 48 -11.54 -1.51 -14.46
CA PRO A 48 -11.89 -0.55 -13.43
C PRO A 48 -10.71 -0.20 -12.52
N MET A 49 -10.57 1.08 -12.23
CA MET A 49 -9.51 1.63 -11.38
C MET A 49 -10.11 2.43 -10.22
N ALA A 50 -9.43 2.45 -9.09
CA ALA A 50 -9.74 3.30 -7.94
C ALA A 50 -8.44 3.93 -7.43
N PHE A 51 -8.40 5.26 -7.28
CA PHE A 51 -7.24 6.00 -6.80
C PHE A 51 -7.58 6.68 -5.48
N LEU A 52 -6.83 6.35 -4.44
CA LEU A 52 -6.99 6.91 -3.10
C LEU A 52 -5.80 7.79 -2.73
N PRO A 53 -6.00 9.12 -2.54
CA PRO A 53 -4.99 10.00 -1.97
C PRO A 53 -4.72 9.62 -0.51
N ARG A 54 -3.59 8.93 -0.22
CA ARG A 54 -3.29 8.39 1.13
C ARG A 54 -3.33 9.46 2.21
N HIS A 55 -2.75 10.61 1.95
CA HIS A 55 -2.68 11.72 2.89
C HIS A 55 -3.80 12.76 2.71
N GLY A 56 -4.80 12.45 1.86
CA GLY A 56 -5.79 13.41 1.40
C GLY A 56 -5.22 14.43 0.42
N ARG A 57 -6.07 15.02 -0.40
CA ARG A 57 -5.68 16.15 -1.27
C ARG A 57 -5.23 17.32 -0.41
N GLY A 58 -4.09 17.92 -0.76
CA GLY A 58 -3.44 18.94 0.06
C GLY A 58 -2.59 18.38 1.22
N HIS A 59 -2.39 17.06 1.31
CA HIS A 59 -1.52 16.40 2.30
C HIS A 59 -1.92 16.75 3.76
N VAL A 60 -3.20 16.58 4.08
CA VAL A 60 -3.78 16.99 5.37
C VAL A 60 -3.62 15.97 6.49
N HIS A 61 -3.28 14.71 6.17
CA HIS A 61 -3.04 13.66 7.14
C HIS A 61 -1.56 13.42 7.33
N THR A 62 -1.11 13.38 8.59
CA THR A 62 0.22 12.85 8.95
C THR A 62 0.26 11.33 8.75
N PRO A 63 1.43 10.69 8.67
CA PRO A 63 1.50 9.23 8.55
C PRO A 63 0.71 8.47 9.62
N SER A 64 0.66 8.99 10.85
CA SER A 64 -0.06 8.32 11.94
C SER A 64 -1.54 8.68 12.03
N SER A 65 -1.99 9.77 11.40
CA SER A 65 -3.40 10.15 11.34
C SER A 65 -4.13 9.66 10.08
N VAL A 66 -3.43 9.01 9.15
CA VAL A 66 -4.08 8.34 8.00
C VAL A 66 -5.08 7.30 8.52
N PRO A 67 -6.35 7.34 8.08
CA PRO A 67 -7.38 6.40 8.51
C PRO A 67 -7.25 5.05 7.77
N TYR A 68 -6.17 4.30 8.02
CA TYR A 68 -5.81 3.09 7.27
C TYR A 68 -6.93 2.05 7.16
N ARG A 69 -7.69 1.81 8.27
CA ARG A 69 -8.82 0.88 8.24
C ARG A 69 -9.90 1.37 7.28
N ALA A 70 -10.28 2.63 7.37
CA ALA A 70 -11.28 3.22 6.49
C ALA A 70 -10.82 3.17 5.02
N ASN A 71 -9.54 3.45 4.76
CA ASN A 71 -8.97 3.42 3.41
C ASN A 71 -9.07 2.03 2.76
N ILE A 72 -8.65 0.98 3.47
CA ILE A 72 -8.69 -0.40 2.96
C ILE A 72 -10.13 -0.91 2.85
N ASP A 73 -10.97 -0.63 3.84
CA ASP A 73 -12.39 -1.00 3.80
C ASP A 73 -13.12 -0.32 2.63
N ALA A 74 -12.89 0.97 2.40
CA ALA A 74 -13.50 1.71 1.29
C ALA A 74 -13.10 1.12 -0.07
N LEU A 75 -11.83 0.79 -0.27
CA LEU A 75 -11.38 0.11 -1.50
C LEU A 75 -12.05 -1.26 -1.65
N LYS A 76 -12.16 -2.03 -0.57
CA LYS A 76 -12.84 -3.33 -0.59
C LYS A 76 -14.33 -3.19 -0.95
N ARG A 77 -15.04 -2.19 -0.39
CA ARG A 77 -16.46 -1.89 -0.71
C ARG A 77 -16.67 -1.50 -2.17
N LEU A 78 -15.72 -0.82 -2.79
CA LEU A 78 -15.74 -0.51 -4.22
C LEU A 78 -15.50 -1.74 -5.12
N GLY A 79 -15.12 -2.88 -4.54
CA GLY A 79 -14.82 -4.10 -5.29
C GLY A 79 -13.38 -4.21 -5.75
N VAL A 80 -12.46 -3.41 -5.20
CA VAL A 80 -11.03 -3.54 -5.46
C VAL A 80 -10.55 -4.94 -5.07
N THR A 81 -9.73 -5.53 -5.93
CA THR A 81 -9.18 -6.87 -5.77
C THR A 81 -7.67 -6.88 -5.65
N ASP A 82 -7.02 -5.90 -6.25
CA ASP A 82 -5.58 -5.77 -6.34
C ASP A 82 -5.19 -4.34 -5.95
N VAL A 83 -4.42 -4.20 -4.87
CA VAL A 83 -3.99 -2.89 -4.35
C VAL A 83 -2.52 -2.68 -4.63
N ILE A 84 -2.22 -1.56 -5.26
CA ILE A 84 -0.86 -1.09 -5.51
C ILE A 84 -0.62 0.14 -4.67
N SER A 85 0.27 0.00 -3.70
CA SER A 85 0.70 1.06 -2.81
C SER A 85 1.99 1.68 -3.34
N VAL A 86 1.98 2.98 -3.54
CA VAL A 86 3.15 3.72 -4.03
C VAL A 86 3.51 4.79 -3.00
N SER A 87 4.77 4.84 -2.59
CA SER A 87 5.25 5.81 -1.60
C SER A 87 6.69 6.27 -1.88
N ALA A 88 6.99 7.52 -1.52
CA ALA A 88 8.35 8.01 -1.44
C ALA A 88 9.08 7.34 -0.26
N CYS A 89 10.32 6.94 -0.44
CA CYS A 89 11.12 6.23 0.55
C CYS A 89 12.58 6.64 0.48
N GLY A 90 13.23 6.66 1.64
CA GLY A 90 14.68 6.69 1.74
C GLY A 90 15.30 5.31 1.49
N SER A 91 16.49 5.27 0.95
CA SER A 91 17.27 4.05 0.71
C SER A 91 18.34 3.84 1.75
N PHE A 92 18.52 2.60 2.21
CA PHE A 92 19.66 2.16 3.01
C PHE A 92 20.78 1.52 2.17
N ARG A 93 20.63 1.52 0.84
CA ARG A 93 21.54 0.86 -0.10
C ARG A 93 22.04 1.83 -1.16
N GLU A 94 23.34 1.77 -1.46
CA GLU A 94 23.95 2.59 -2.52
C GLU A 94 23.48 2.20 -3.93
N ASP A 95 23.17 0.91 -4.14
CA ASP A 95 22.71 0.38 -5.42
C ASP A 95 21.21 0.60 -5.69
N MET A 96 20.47 1.15 -4.72
CA MET A 96 19.08 1.60 -4.86
C MET A 96 19.04 3.13 -4.80
N ALA A 97 19.35 3.77 -5.92
CA ALA A 97 19.59 5.22 -5.98
C ALA A 97 18.27 6.03 -6.05
N PRO A 98 18.31 7.32 -5.65
CA PRO A 98 17.20 8.24 -5.89
C PRO A 98 16.74 8.22 -7.35
N GLY A 99 15.44 8.06 -7.56
CA GLY A 99 14.83 7.85 -8.88
C GLY A 99 14.61 6.39 -9.27
N ASP A 100 15.18 5.43 -8.56
CA ASP A 100 14.88 4.00 -8.73
C ASP A 100 13.59 3.61 -8.00
N PHE A 101 12.99 2.50 -8.41
CA PHE A 101 11.84 1.89 -7.74
C PHE A 101 12.24 0.55 -7.14
N VAL A 102 11.72 0.27 -5.94
CA VAL A 102 11.90 -1.04 -5.26
C VAL A 102 10.53 -1.66 -5.05
N ILE A 103 10.32 -2.86 -5.57
CA ILE A 103 9.11 -3.63 -5.33
C ILE A 103 9.35 -4.51 -4.11
N LEU A 104 8.67 -4.16 -3.03
CA LEU A 104 8.92 -4.67 -1.70
C LEU A 104 8.30 -6.05 -1.49
N ASP A 105 8.95 -6.88 -0.69
CA ASP A 105 8.45 -8.19 -0.30
C ASP A 105 8.40 -8.40 1.22
N GLN A 106 9.11 -7.58 2.01
CA GLN A 106 9.17 -7.70 3.46
C GLN A 106 9.04 -6.35 4.19
N TYR A 107 8.65 -6.42 5.47
CA TYR A 107 8.47 -5.27 6.32
C TYR A 107 8.98 -5.51 7.75
N ILE A 108 9.57 -4.45 8.33
CA ILE A 108 9.75 -4.31 9.77
C ILE A 108 8.88 -3.15 10.25
N ASP A 109 7.87 -3.45 11.09
CA ASP A 109 6.90 -2.48 11.59
C ASP A 109 7.37 -1.87 12.91
N ARG A 110 7.82 -0.62 12.86
CA ARG A 110 8.22 0.19 14.01
C ARG A 110 7.19 1.27 14.37
N THR A 111 5.98 1.18 13.79
CA THR A 111 4.88 2.07 14.14
C THR A 111 4.26 1.66 15.48
N PHE A 112 3.70 2.61 16.24
CA PHE A 112 3.14 2.33 17.57
C PHE A 112 1.81 3.05 17.89
N ALA A 113 1.48 4.13 17.16
CA ALA A 113 0.28 4.93 17.42
C ALA A 113 -0.82 4.73 16.35
N ARG A 114 -0.93 3.51 15.79
CA ARG A 114 -1.86 3.18 14.70
C ARG A 114 -2.68 1.95 15.01
N GLU A 115 -3.94 1.97 14.55
CA GLU A 115 -4.79 0.78 14.57
C GLU A 115 -4.33 -0.19 13.48
N LYS A 116 -3.92 -1.39 13.89
CA LYS A 116 -3.21 -2.35 13.02
C LYS A 116 -4.05 -3.54 12.58
N SER A 117 -5.31 -3.63 12.99
CA SER A 117 -6.20 -4.75 12.68
C SER A 117 -7.65 -4.28 12.59
N PHE A 118 -8.43 -4.96 11.75
CA PHE A 118 -9.89 -4.89 11.75
C PHE A 118 -10.50 -5.72 12.88
N PHE A 119 -9.81 -6.77 13.29
CA PHE A 119 -10.22 -7.67 14.37
C PHE A 119 -9.83 -7.11 15.73
N GLY A 120 -10.54 -7.57 16.77
CA GLY A 120 -10.29 -7.13 18.14
C GLY A 120 -11.11 -7.91 19.16
N PRO A 121 -11.28 -7.38 20.39
CA PRO A 121 -12.14 -8.01 21.39
C PRO A 121 -13.54 -8.30 20.82
N GLY A 122 -14.02 -9.53 20.98
CA GLY A 122 -15.31 -9.99 20.47
C GLY A 122 -15.26 -10.65 19.08
N CYS A 123 -14.22 -10.45 18.28
CA CYS A 123 -13.95 -11.24 17.07
C CYS A 123 -12.44 -11.22 16.80
N VAL A 124 -11.75 -12.25 17.22
CA VAL A 124 -10.29 -12.35 17.13
C VAL A 124 -9.89 -13.12 15.87
N GLY A 125 -9.07 -12.48 15.04
CA GLY A 125 -8.46 -13.08 13.86
C GLY A 125 -6.94 -13.04 13.92
N HIS A 126 -6.27 -14.15 13.60
CA HIS A 126 -4.82 -14.24 13.45
C HIS A 126 -4.46 -14.54 11.99
N VAL A 127 -4.23 -13.49 11.23
CA VAL A 127 -3.92 -13.59 9.80
C VAL A 127 -2.40 -13.68 9.62
N SER A 128 -1.95 -14.64 8.81
CA SER A 128 -0.52 -14.75 8.49
C SER A 128 -0.06 -13.60 7.61
N VAL A 129 0.98 -12.91 8.05
CA VAL A 129 1.66 -11.82 7.33
C VAL A 129 3.13 -12.15 7.04
N ALA A 130 3.51 -13.44 7.07
CA ALA A 130 4.87 -13.86 6.74
C ALA A 130 5.29 -13.43 5.32
N HIS A 131 4.33 -13.40 4.40
CA HIS A 131 4.48 -12.87 3.05
C HIS A 131 3.45 -11.73 2.85
N PRO A 132 3.78 -10.49 3.23
CA PRO A 132 2.84 -9.38 3.28
C PRO A 132 2.39 -8.88 1.91
N THR A 133 3.16 -9.15 0.85
CA THR A 133 2.88 -8.75 -0.53
C THR A 133 2.47 -9.95 -1.39
N CYS A 134 1.79 -9.70 -2.49
CA CYS A 134 1.36 -10.71 -3.46
C CYS A 134 2.40 -10.88 -4.57
N PRO A 135 3.12 -12.02 -4.68
CA PRO A 135 4.15 -12.20 -5.70
C PRO A 135 3.63 -12.05 -7.14
N ARG A 136 2.38 -12.48 -7.41
CA ARG A 136 1.74 -12.28 -8.72
C ARG A 136 1.61 -10.80 -9.07
N LEU A 137 1.11 -9.99 -8.13
CA LEU A 137 0.91 -8.56 -8.35
C LEU A 137 2.25 -7.82 -8.40
N SER A 138 3.21 -8.21 -7.56
CA SER A 138 4.58 -7.66 -7.57
C SER A 138 5.27 -7.91 -8.91
N GLY A 139 5.13 -9.12 -9.49
CA GLY A 139 5.66 -9.43 -10.83
C GLY A 139 5.01 -8.61 -11.94
N ALA A 140 3.70 -8.33 -11.86
CA ALA A 140 3.04 -7.44 -12.81
C ALA A 140 3.56 -5.99 -12.68
N CYS A 141 3.79 -5.52 -11.44
CA CYS A 141 4.38 -4.21 -11.21
C CYS A 141 5.82 -4.11 -11.73
N GLU A 142 6.63 -5.17 -11.56
CA GLU A 142 7.97 -5.25 -12.13
C GLU A 142 7.95 -5.11 -13.65
N SER A 143 7.11 -5.91 -14.32
CA SER A 143 6.98 -5.86 -15.79
C SER A 143 6.56 -4.46 -16.25
N ALA A 144 5.54 -3.88 -15.59
CA ALA A 144 5.07 -2.53 -15.89
C ALA A 144 6.15 -1.45 -15.70
N ALA A 145 6.98 -1.57 -14.65
CA ALA A 145 8.07 -0.63 -14.39
C ALA A 145 9.18 -0.74 -15.44
N ARG A 146 9.59 -1.97 -15.80
CA ARG A 146 10.60 -2.22 -16.83
C ARG A 146 10.13 -1.72 -18.20
N ASP A 147 8.88 -1.99 -18.58
CA ASP A 147 8.25 -1.53 -19.81
C ASP A 147 8.10 0.01 -19.86
N ALA A 148 8.09 0.65 -18.70
CA ALA A 148 8.12 2.11 -18.57
C ALA A 148 9.54 2.69 -18.58
N GLY A 149 10.59 1.87 -18.72
CA GLY A 149 11.98 2.30 -18.71
C GLY A 149 12.49 2.71 -17.32
N ILE A 150 11.87 2.22 -16.24
CA ILE A 150 12.23 2.55 -14.87
C ILE A 150 13.27 1.53 -14.39
N THR A 151 14.33 2.00 -13.75
CA THR A 151 15.23 1.12 -12.98
C THR A 151 14.46 0.57 -11.79
N VAL A 152 14.29 -0.75 -11.74
CA VAL A 152 13.50 -1.43 -10.71
C VAL A 152 14.26 -2.57 -10.07
N HIS A 153 14.21 -2.61 -8.74
CA HIS A 153 14.77 -3.67 -7.89
C HIS A 153 13.63 -4.53 -7.34
N MET A 154 13.84 -5.85 -7.35
CA MET A 154 12.86 -6.81 -6.84
C MET A 154 13.27 -7.33 -5.48
N GLY A 155 12.31 -7.34 -4.56
CA GLY A 155 12.53 -7.67 -3.16
C GLY A 155 13.14 -6.51 -2.39
N GLY A 156 12.99 -6.58 -1.08
CA GLY A 156 13.57 -5.62 -0.14
C GLY A 156 12.71 -5.47 1.10
N THR A 157 13.40 -5.29 2.23
CA THR A 157 12.78 -5.08 3.53
C THR A 157 12.55 -3.59 3.77
N TYR A 158 11.27 -3.23 3.89
CA TYR A 158 10.85 -1.88 4.22
C TYR A 158 10.76 -1.71 5.74
N LEU A 159 11.47 -0.75 6.30
CA LEU A 159 11.22 -0.28 7.65
C LEU A 159 10.08 0.75 7.64
N ALA A 160 8.99 0.45 8.34
CA ALA A 160 7.92 1.43 8.58
C ALA A 160 8.17 2.15 9.91
N MET A 161 8.64 3.38 9.87
CA MET A 161 8.77 4.23 11.03
C MET A 161 7.47 5.00 11.33
N GLU A 162 7.34 5.52 12.55
CA GLU A 162 6.13 6.29 12.92
C GLU A 162 6.05 7.63 12.20
N GLY A 163 7.14 8.38 12.14
CA GLY A 163 7.13 9.77 11.68
C GLY A 163 6.40 10.71 12.65
N PRO A 164 6.06 11.96 12.26
CA PRO A 164 6.30 12.55 10.93
C PRO A 164 7.74 13.05 10.70
N GLN A 165 8.61 13.06 11.74
CA GLN A 165 10.01 13.41 11.58
C GLN A 165 10.75 12.28 10.86
N PHE A 166 11.83 12.63 10.16
CA PHE A 166 12.78 11.66 9.61
C PHE A 166 13.64 11.05 10.71
N SER A 167 14.34 9.97 10.39
CA SER A 167 15.21 9.27 11.33
C SER A 167 16.42 10.12 11.73
N THR A 168 16.81 9.97 13.00
CA THR A 168 18.13 10.44 13.43
C THR A 168 19.24 9.60 12.77
N VAL A 169 20.46 10.11 12.68
CA VAL A 169 21.61 9.35 12.18
C VAL A 169 21.82 8.03 12.92
N ALA A 170 21.54 8.00 14.24
CA ALA A 170 21.66 6.79 15.05
C ALA A 170 20.58 5.74 14.69
N GLU A 171 19.33 6.18 14.49
CA GLU A 171 18.24 5.31 14.03
C GLU A 171 18.51 4.77 12.64
N SER A 172 18.94 5.63 11.71
CA SER A 172 19.26 5.26 10.34
C SER A 172 20.33 4.16 10.29
N LYS A 173 21.44 4.33 11.05
CA LYS A 173 22.48 3.30 11.18
C LYS A 173 21.96 2.01 11.80
N LEU A 174 21.16 2.09 12.86
CA LEU A 174 20.55 0.90 13.49
C LEU A 174 19.70 0.12 12.50
N TYR A 175 18.85 0.81 11.75
CA TYR A 175 17.93 0.18 10.79
C TYR A 175 18.67 -0.45 9.62
N ARG A 176 19.71 0.21 9.14
CA ARG A 176 20.55 -0.29 8.05
C ARG A 176 21.42 -1.46 8.49
N GLU A 177 22.18 -1.31 9.60
CA GLU A 177 23.25 -2.23 9.97
C GLU A 177 22.76 -3.42 10.80
N ALA A 178 21.90 -3.17 11.81
CA ALA A 178 21.44 -4.21 12.72
C ALA A 178 20.13 -4.86 12.27
N PHE A 179 19.20 -4.10 11.65
CA PHE A 179 17.93 -4.67 11.17
C PHE A 179 18.05 -5.16 9.73
N GLY A 180 19.06 -4.75 8.97
CA GLY A 180 19.27 -5.18 7.60
C GLY A 180 18.15 -4.72 6.65
N CYS A 181 17.56 -3.55 6.92
CA CYS A 181 16.53 -2.99 6.06
C CYS A 181 17.13 -2.41 4.78
N ASP A 182 16.39 -2.47 3.69
CA ASP A 182 16.78 -1.94 2.38
C ASP A 182 16.27 -0.52 2.16
N VAL A 183 15.05 -0.23 2.61
CA VAL A 183 14.40 1.08 2.46
C VAL A 183 13.64 1.48 3.72
N ILE A 184 13.37 2.79 3.83
CA ILE A 184 12.62 3.36 4.96
C ILE A 184 11.50 4.27 4.45
N GLY A 185 10.36 4.20 5.14
CA GLY A 185 9.25 5.12 4.93
C GLY A 185 8.27 5.07 6.10
N MET A 186 7.13 5.71 5.95
CA MET A 186 6.22 5.93 7.09
C MET A 186 4.85 5.29 6.92
N THR A 187 4.49 4.73 5.75
CA THR A 187 3.09 4.42 5.43
C THR A 187 2.82 2.96 5.05
N GLY A 188 3.85 2.14 4.81
CA GLY A 188 3.66 0.73 4.41
C GLY A 188 3.00 -0.15 5.48
N MET A 189 3.11 0.25 6.77
CA MET A 189 2.41 -0.37 7.88
C MET A 189 1.53 0.66 8.60
N PRO A 190 0.31 0.29 8.96
CA PRO A 190 -0.33 -1.03 8.92
C PRO A 190 -1.01 -1.38 7.58
N GLU A 191 -0.83 -0.58 6.51
CA GLU A 191 -1.53 -0.72 5.23
C GLU A 191 -1.46 -2.17 4.68
N ALA A 192 -0.26 -2.76 4.64
CA ALA A 192 -0.06 -4.13 4.17
C ALA A 192 -0.76 -5.19 5.04
N LYS A 193 -0.76 -5.02 6.37
CA LYS A 193 -1.48 -5.92 7.30
C LYS A 193 -2.98 -5.87 7.06
N LEU A 194 -3.53 -4.67 6.95
CA LEU A 194 -4.95 -4.44 6.74
C LEU A 194 -5.41 -4.95 5.36
N ALA A 195 -4.60 -4.75 4.31
CA ALA A 195 -4.87 -5.31 3.00
C ALA A 195 -4.92 -6.86 3.03
N ARG A 196 -4.03 -7.49 3.82
CA ARG A 196 -4.04 -8.95 4.03
C ARG A 196 -5.30 -9.40 4.78
N GLU A 197 -5.71 -8.71 5.84
CA GLU A 197 -6.97 -8.99 6.55
C GLU A 197 -8.21 -8.77 5.68
N ALA A 198 -8.15 -7.84 4.73
CA ALA A 198 -9.23 -7.60 3.76
C ALA A 198 -9.20 -8.56 2.55
N GLU A 199 -8.33 -9.58 2.54
CA GLU A 199 -8.19 -10.54 1.43
C GLU A 199 -7.94 -9.85 0.08
N LEU A 200 -7.13 -8.78 0.08
CA LEU A 200 -6.70 -8.07 -1.12
C LEU A 200 -5.31 -8.55 -1.54
N CYS A 201 -5.08 -8.73 -2.83
CA CYS A 201 -3.71 -8.81 -3.34
C CYS A 201 -3.07 -7.43 -3.16
N TYR A 202 -1.90 -7.38 -2.55
CA TYR A 202 -1.22 -6.12 -2.24
C TYR A 202 0.21 -6.15 -2.78
N ALA A 203 0.61 -5.11 -3.50
CA ALA A 203 1.99 -4.85 -3.89
C ALA A 203 2.39 -3.46 -3.43
N SER A 204 3.63 -3.30 -3.02
CA SER A 204 4.15 -2.03 -2.55
C SER A 204 5.40 -1.63 -3.32
N ILE A 205 5.38 -0.40 -3.80
CA ILE A 205 6.45 0.20 -4.60
C ILE A 205 7.03 1.37 -3.81
N ALA A 206 8.28 1.24 -3.40
CA ALA A 206 9.07 2.33 -2.86
C ALA A 206 9.71 3.09 -4.02
N MET A 207 9.36 4.35 -4.18
CA MET A 207 10.02 5.28 -5.08
C MET A 207 11.14 5.96 -4.29
N ILE A 208 12.38 5.64 -4.60
CA ILE A 208 13.52 6.17 -3.84
C ILE A 208 13.67 7.67 -4.11
N THR A 209 13.73 8.47 -3.05
CA THR A 209 13.89 9.92 -3.09
C THR A 209 15.24 10.38 -2.55
N ASP A 210 15.80 9.64 -1.61
CA ASP A 210 17.01 10.00 -0.85
C ASP A 210 17.68 8.76 -0.25
N TYR A 211 18.81 8.95 0.41
CA TYR A 211 19.56 7.89 1.12
C TYR A 211 19.34 7.92 2.65
N ASP A 212 18.24 8.48 3.13
CA ASP A 212 18.03 8.69 4.57
C ASP A 212 19.25 9.39 5.24
N SER A 213 19.36 9.33 6.55
CA SER A 213 20.40 10.06 7.32
C SER A 213 21.73 9.31 7.47
N TRP A 214 21.94 8.17 6.79
CA TRP A 214 23.17 7.36 6.96
C TRP A 214 24.30 7.70 5.99
N HIS A 215 23.97 8.29 4.83
CA HIS A 215 24.91 8.42 3.73
C HIS A 215 25.87 9.59 3.94
N PRO A 216 27.22 9.37 3.92
CA PRO A 216 28.19 10.39 4.33
C PRO A 216 28.29 11.59 3.39
N HIS A 217 27.88 11.43 2.12
CA HIS A 217 28.04 12.46 1.09
C HIS A 217 26.72 13.14 0.67
N HIS A 218 25.58 12.68 1.16
CA HIS A 218 24.27 13.27 0.83
C HIS A 218 23.68 14.11 1.96
N GLY A 219 24.37 14.22 3.11
CA GLY A 219 23.96 15.09 4.22
C GLY A 219 22.67 14.64 4.93
N GLU A 220 22.06 15.58 5.65
CA GLU A 220 20.74 15.37 6.25
C GLU A 220 19.68 15.34 5.16
N VAL A 221 18.57 14.64 5.41
CA VAL A 221 17.42 14.56 4.49
C VAL A 221 16.84 15.96 4.29
N ASP A 222 16.98 16.51 3.08
CA ASP A 222 16.43 17.83 2.71
C ASP A 222 15.10 17.65 1.98
N ILE A 223 14.07 18.34 2.47
CA ILE A 223 12.73 18.30 1.88
C ILE A 223 12.73 18.82 0.43
N SER A 224 13.58 19.79 0.11
CA SER A 224 13.66 20.34 -1.25
C SER A 224 14.16 19.32 -2.27
N ASP A 225 15.16 18.51 -1.89
CA ASP A 225 15.71 17.43 -2.73
C ASP A 225 14.70 16.30 -2.91
N ILE A 226 13.96 15.95 -1.83
CA ILE A 226 12.85 14.99 -1.91
C ILE A 226 11.78 15.48 -2.88
N ILE A 227 11.34 16.75 -2.78
CA ILE A 227 10.30 17.30 -3.67
C ILE A 227 10.76 17.30 -5.13
N ALA A 228 12.02 17.66 -5.40
CA ALA A 228 12.57 17.66 -6.75
C ALA A 228 12.56 16.25 -7.38
N THR A 229 13.00 15.24 -6.62
CA THR A 229 13.00 13.83 -7.05
C THR A 229 11.57 13.29 -7.16
N LEU A 230 10.69 13.68 -6.25
CA LEU A 230 9.30 13.19 -6.18
C LEU A 230 8.50 13.51 -7.44
N SER A 231 8.70 14.70 -8.04
CA SER A 231 8.01 15.09 -9.27
C SER A 231 8.33 14.13 -10.42
N GLY A 232 9.61 13.84 -10.66
CA GLY A 232 10.03 12.87 -11.67
C GLY A 232 9.57 11.44 -11.35
N ASN A 233 9.57 11.06 -10.09
CA ASN A 233 9.09 9.75 -9.65
C ASN A 233 7.56 9.61 -9.82
N ALA A 234 6.79 10.66 -9.63
CA ALA A 234 5.34 10.65 -9.87
C ALA A 234 5.02 10.38 -11.36
N ASP A 235 5.76 11.00 -12.29
CA ASP A 235 5.62 10.74 -13.73
C ASP A 235 5.94 9.28 -14.07
N LYS A 236 7.03 8.75 -13.54
CA LYS A 236 7.40 7.34 -13.67
C LYS A 236 6.31 6.43 -13.11
N GLY A 237 5.82 6.74 -11.90
CA GLY A 237 4.74 5.99 -11.24
C GLY A 237 3.45 5.96 -12.07
N ARG A 238 3.01 7.09 -12.64
CA ARG A 238 1.87 7.14 -13.57
C ARG A 238 2.10 6.26 -14.79
N ASN A 239 3.29 6.35 -15.38
CA ASN A 239 3.66 5.55 -16.56
C ASN A 239 3.65 4.05 -16.27
N MET A 240 4.08 3.62 -15.08
CA MET A 240 3.98 2.24 -14.61
C MET A 240 2.51 1.82 -14.43
N VAL A 241 1.73 2.60 -13.67
CA VAL A 241 0.32 2.29 -13.37
C VAL A 241 -0.52 2.16 -14.65
N ARG A 242 -0.29 2.99 -15.67
CA ARG A 242 -0.99 2.90 -16.97
C ARG A 242 -0.83 1.57 -17.70
N ARG A 243 0.22 0.80 -17.41
CA ARG A 243 0.49 -0.50 -18.05
C ARG A 243 -0.15 -1.68 -17.34
N LEU A 244 -0.54 -1.51 -16.08
CA LEU A 244 -1.07 -2.59 -15.24
C LEU A 244 -2.36 -3.22 -15.77
N PRO A 245 -3.34 -2.47 -16.31
CA PRO A 245 -4.55 -3.07 -16.89
C PRO A 245 -4.27 -4.12 -17.97
N ALA A 246 -3.30 -3.88 -18.83
CA ALA A 246 -2.93 -4.82 -19.90
C ALA A 246 -2.29 -6.12 -19.33
N LEU A 247 -1.58 -6.02 -18.21
CA LEU A 247 -0.89 -7.15 -17.58
C LEU A 247 -1.83 -7.97 -16.67
N LEU A 248 -2.80 -7.33 -16.02
CA LEU A 248 -3.70 -7.97 -15.07
C LEU A 248 -5.01 -8.46 -15.73
N GLY A 249 -5.43 -7.82 -16.82
CA GLY A 249 -6.68 -8.14 -17.53
C GLY A 249 -7.94 -7.77 -16.76
N ALA A 250 -9.08 -7.80 -17.44
CA ALA A 250 -10.38 -7.47 -16.87
C ALA A 250 -10.99 -8.64 -16.06
N GLU A 251 -10.59 -9.87 -16.34
CA GLU A 251 -11.07 -11.06 -15.64
C GLU A 251 -10.04 -11.55 -14.62
N ARG A 252 -10.52 -11.88 -13.43
CA ARG A 252 -9.67 -12.30 -12.32
C ARG A 252 -9.80 -13.80 -12.04
N ALA A 253 -8.71 -14.52 -12.11
CA ALA A 253 -8.56 -15.84 -11.51
C ALA A 253 -8.28 -15.74 -10.00
N PRO A 254 -8.61 -16.77 -9.20
CA PRO A 254 -8.18 -16.86 -7.81
C PRO A 254 -6.67 -16.64 -7.69
N CYS A 255 -6.26 -15.98 -6.61
CA CYS A 255 -4.84 -15.71 -6.40
C CYS A 255 -4.08 -17.03 -6.16
N PRO A 256 -3.05 -17.37 -6.95
CA PRO A 256 -2.29 -18.60 -6.76
C PRO A 256 -1.55 -18.65 -5.41
N HIS A 257 -1.37 -17.49 -4.77
CA HIS A 257 -0.74 -17.35 -3.46
C HIS A 257 -1.75 -17.22 -2.30
N GLY A 258 -3.05 -17.44 -2.56
CA GLY A 258 -4.10 -17.45 -1.54
C GLY A 258 -4.38 -16.10 -0.87
N CYS A 259 -3.97 -14.96 -1.47
CA CYS A 259 -4.23 -13.64 -0.88
C CYS A 259 -5.72 -13.37 -0.69
N ASP A 260 -6.55 -13.81 -1.64
CA ASP A 260 -8.02 -13.69 -1.66
C ASP A 260 -8.73 -14.70 -0.75
N ARG A 261 -8.00 -15.48 0.03
CA ARG A 261 -8.50 -16.46 1.02
C ARG A 261 -7.69 -16.45 2.31
N ALA A 262 -7.07 -15.30 2.62
CA ALA A 262 -6.20 -15.18 3.79
C ALA A 262 -6.94 -15.39 5.13
N LEU A 263 -8.27 -15.24 5.15
CA LEU A 263 -9.11 -15.40 6.35
C LEU A 263 -9.66 -16.83 6.54
N GLU A 264 -9.42 -17.77 5.64
CA GLU A 264 -10.11 -19.07 5.60
C GLU A 264 -10.06 -19.83 6.94
N PHE A 265 -8.93 -19.73 7.64
CA PHE A 265 -8.72 -20.37 8.95
C PHE A 265 -8.24 -19.38 10.02
N ALA A 266 -8.41 -18.07 9.78
CA ALA A 266 -7.83 -17.04 10.63
C ALA A 266 -8.69 -16.66 11.84
N ILE A 267 -10.02 -16.87 11.79
CA ILE A 267 -10.95 -16.44 12.83
C ILE A 267 -10.99 -17.48 13.95
N LEU A 268 -10.53 -17.08 15.15
CA LEU A 268 -10.45 -17.99 16.31
C LEU A 268 -11.68 -17.93 17.21
N THR A 269 -12.37 -16.78 17.27
CA THR A 269 -13.56 -16.66 18.11
C THR A 269 -14.67 -17.57 17.60
N ALA A 270 -15.18 -18.43 18.46
CA ALA A 270 -16.30 -19.33 18.14
C ALA A 270 -17.54 -18.53 17.70
N PRO A 271 -18.32 -19.02 16.74
CA PRO A 271 -19.43 -18.26 16.15
C PRO A 271 -20.44 -17.69 17.16
N ASP A 272 -20.76 -18.45 18.22
CA ASP A 272 -21.68 -18.08 19.29
C ASP A 272 -21.10 -17.07 20.30
N GLN A 273 -19.81 -16.82 20.25
CA GLN A 273 -19.09 -15.89 21.13
C GLN A 273 -18.69 -14.58 20.42
N ARG A 274 -19.01 -14.47 19.13
CA ARG A 274 -18.65 -13.27 18.35
C ARG A 274 -19.53 -12.09 18.73
N ASP A 275 -18.93 -10.93 18.89
CA ASP A 275 -19.67 -9.67 19.09
C ASP A 275 -20.41 -9.29 17.80
N PRO A 276 -21.75 -9.27 17.81
CA PRO A 276 -22.52 -8.94 16.61
C PRO A 276 -22.24 -7.54 16.06
N ALA A 277 -21.90 -6.58 16.93
CA ALA A 277 -21.59 -5.21 16.50
C ALA A 277 -20.27 -5.15 15.75
N LEU A 278 -19.25 -5.91 16.18
CA LEU A 278 -17.99 -5.99 15.46
C LEU A 278 -18.14 -6.79 14.17
N VAL A 279 -18.88 -7.92 14.19
CA VAL A 279 -19.16 -8.71 12.98
C VAL A 279 -19.87 -7.86 11.91
N ALA A 280 -20.85 -7.04 12.31
CA ALA A 280 -21.52 -6.14 11.38
C ALA A 280 -20.59 -5.10 10.75
N ARG A 281 -19.54 -4.66 11.46
CA ARG A 281 -18.51 -3.75 10.93
C ARG A 281 -17.51 -4.43 10.00
N LEU A 282 -17.39 -5.75 10.10
CA LEU A 282 -16.49 -6.57 9.29
C LEU A 282 -17.12 -7.05 7.97
N ASP A 283 -18.33 -6.58 7.63
CA ASP A 283 -19.12 -7.03 6.49
C ASP A 283 -18.35 -7.04 5.15
N ALA A 284 -17.69 -5.95 4.80
CA ALA A 284 -16.92 -5.84 3.58
C ALA A 284 -15.58 -6.60 3.66
N VAL A 285 -14.90 -6.52 4.81
CA VAL A 285 -13.54 -7.06 4.99
C VAL A 285 -13.56 -8.58 5.12
N ALA A 286 -14.47 -9.13 5.94
CA ALA A 286 -14.50 -10.53 6.33
C ALA A 286 -15.86 -11.23 6.05
N GLY A 287 -16.79 -10.59 5.36
CA GLY A 287 -18.11 -11.16 5.08
C GLY A 287 -18.08 -12.53 4.39
N ARG A 288 -17.04 -12.82 3.60
CA ARG A 288 -16.85 -14.15 2.99
C ARG A 288 -16.76 -15.29 4.02
N VAL A 289 -16.25 -15.02 5.20
CA VAL A 289 -15.99 -16.04 6.25
C VAL A 289 -16.86 -15.86 7.49
N LEU A 290 -17.50 -14.72 7.68
CA LEU A 290 -18.33 -14.41 8.84
C LEU A 290 -19.84 -14.39 8.52
N GLY A 291 -20.20 -14.22 7.23
CA GLY A 291 -21.58 -14.10 6.73
C GLY A 291 -22.29 -15.41 6.54
#